data_650cfc1ed6c326b2fa0ce94af2f04a33
#
_entry.id   650cfc1ed6c326b2fa0ce94af2f04a33
#
_cell.length_a   1.000
_cell.length_b   1.000
_cell.length_c   1.000
_cell.angle_alpha   90.00
_cell.angle_beta   90.00
_cell.angle_gamma   90.00
#
_symmetry.space_group_name_H-M   'P 1'
#
loop_
_entity.id
_entity.type
_entity.pdbx_description
1 polymer ?
#
loop_
_entity_poly.entity_id
_entity_poly.type
_entity_poly.pdbx_seq_one_letter_code
_entity_poly.pdbx_strand_id
1 'polypeptide(L)'
;IVGDIIYIPEFLRERYWETDCFKRPLIVGCDDMSLPQWLLDEDIQTCSTKEAELIKMYSNNLNVTKIAFANVFYDLAESVGADYNIVKDAVLKVQHDQTYLDVPGPDGTRGFGGKCLPKDLDFIIATLEANNINQNWFKHIRELNKGWKQKY
;
A
#
# COMPACT_ATOMS: atom_id res chain seq x y z
N ILE A 1 27.05 24.09 10.51
CA ILE A 1 27.53 22.72 10.42
C ILE A 1 26.32 21.90 10.01
N VAL A 2 26.18 21.63 8.72
CA VAL A 2 25.26 20.61 8.23
C VAL A 2 26.04 19.31 8.43
N GLY A 3 25.81 18.63 9.54
CA GLY A 3 26.36 17.29 9.77
C GLY A 3 25.64 16.29 8.87
N ASP A 4 26.34 15.23 8.50
CA ASP A 4 25.76 14.11 7.77
C ASP A 4 24.61 13.52 8.60
N ILE A 5 23.48 13.25 7.96
CA ILE A 5 22.26 12.75 8.61
C ILE A 5 22.07 11.30 8.25
N ILE A 6 21.95 10.44 9.26
CA ILE A 6 21.40 9.09 9.10
C ILE A 6 19.92 9.15 9.50
N TYR A 7 19.03 8.76 8.59
CA TYR A 7 17.61 8.71 8.84
C TYR A 7 17.15 7.25 8.94
N ILE A 8 16.60 6.87 10.08
CA ILE A 8 16.07 5.51 10.33
C ILE A 8 14.58 5.63 10.65
N PRO A 9 13.71 5.43 9.66
CA PRO A 9 12.26 5.47 9.88
C PRO A 9 11.80 4.31 10.74
N GLU A 10 10.87 4.59 11.64
CA GLU A 10 10.26 3.60 12.52
C GLU A 10 8.97 3.04 11.89
N PHE A 11 8.78 1.72 11.92
CA PHE A 11 7.63 0.99 11.37
C PHE A 11 6.88 0.17 12.43
N LEU A 12 7.09 0.45 13.71
CA LEU A 12 6.48 -0.28 14.83
C LEU A 12 4.98 0.01 14.90
N ARG A 13 4.22 -1.03 15.20
CA ARG A 13 2.80 -0.88 15.51
C ARG A 13 2.66 -0.69 17.02
N GLU A 14 2.00 0.34 17.48
CA GLU A 14 1.87 0.71 18.89
C GLU A 14 1.52 -0.48 19.80
N ARG A 15 0.58 -1.36 19.38
CA ARG A 15 0.17 -2.54 20.17
C ARG A 15 1.14 -3.72 20.10
N TYR A 16 2.10 -3.71 19.18
CA TYR A 16 2.97 -4.85 18.86
C TYR A 16 4.44 -4.46 18.82
N TRP A 17 4.80 -3.31 19.39
CA TRP A 17 6.13 -2.74 19.31
C TRP A 17 7.22 -3.71 19.82
N GLU A 18 6.97 -4.46 20.92
CA GLU A 18 7.91 -5.44 21.48
C GLU A 18 8.25 -6.56 20.49
N THR A 19 7.30 -6.94 19.63
CA THR A 19 7.52 -8.00 18.63
C THR A 19 7.98 -7.44 17.29
N ASP A 20 7.60 -6.23 16.97
CA ASP A 20 7.94 -5.60 15.68
C ASP A 20 9.40 -5.13 15.64
N CYS A 21 9.99 -4.71 16.76
CA CYS A 21 11.38 -4.24 16.80
C CYS A 21 12.43 -5.33 16.50
N PHE A 22 12.08 -6.62 16.61
CA PHE A 22 12.99 -7.73 16.32
C PHE A 22 12.72 -8.45 14.98
N LYS A 23 11.73 -8.04 14.21
CA LYS A 23 11.24 -8.83 13.06
C LYS A 23 11.45 -8.19 11.69
N ARG A 24 12.00 -7.01 11.62
CA ARG A 24 12.11 -6.25 10.36
C ARG A 24 13.53 -5.74 10.18
N PRO A 25 14.07 -5.76 8.95
CA PRO A 25 15.32 -5.06 8.68
C PRO A 25 15.13 -3.56 8.98
N LEU A 26 16.17 -2.94 9.49
CA LEU A 26 16.22 -1.49 9.64
C LEU A 26 16.38 -0.86 8.25
N ILE A 27 15.53 0.08 7.90
CA ILE A 27 15.73 0.91 6.72
C ILE A 27 16.63 2.07 7.13
N VAL A 28 17.77 2.23 6.46
CA VAL A 28 18.77 3.25 6.78
C VAL A 28 18.97 4.16 5.59
N GLY A 29 18.43 5.36 5.69
CA GLY A 29 18.65 6.45 4.74
C GLY A 29 19.96 7.17 5.05
N CYS A 30 20.91 7.12 4.12
CA CYS A 30 22.16 7.85 4.21
C CYS A 30 22.62 8.29 2.82
N ASP A 31 23.09 9.53 2.73
CA ASP A 31 23.66 10.10 1.52
C ASP A 31 25.14 10.34 1.80
N ASP A 32 26.04 9.71 1.04
CA ASP A 32 27.49 9.94 1.00
C ASP A 32 28.28 9.74 2.32
N MET A 33 27.79 8.94 3.28
CA MET A 33 28.54 8.70 4.50
C MET A 33 28.82 7.22 4.76
N SER A 34 29.91 6.93 5.49
CA SER A 34 30.18 5.61 6.03
C SER A 34 29.31 5.36 7.26
N LEU A 35 28.56 4.27 7.25
CA LEU A 35 27.78 3.85 8.40
C LEU A 35 28.69 3.34 9.52
N PRO A 36 28.36 3.61 10.81
CA PRO A 36 29.13 3.08 11.92
C PRO A 36 29.00 1.55 12.00
N GLN A 37 30.08 0.89 12.45
CA GLN A 37 30.15 -0.58 12.45
C GLN A 37 29.01 -1.24 13.23
N TRP A 38 28.58 -0.68 14.34
CA TRP A 38 27.48 -1.22 15.14
C TRP A 38 26.13 -1.27 14.37
N LEU A 39 25.97 -0.40 13.36
CA LEU A 39 24.78 -0.40 12.52
C LEU A 39 24.93 -1.40 11.37
N LEU A 40 26.15 -1.60 10.88
CA LEU A 40 26.45 -2.60 9.83
C LEU A 40 26.32 -4.05 10.33
N ASP A 41 26.39 -4.25 11.64
CA ASP A 41 26.25 -5.56 12.28
C ASP A 41 24.75 -5.99 12.41
N GLU A 42 23.82 -5.07 12.13
CA GLU A 42 22.37 -5.33 12.14
C GLU A 42 21.84 -5.74 10.75
N ASP A 43 20.66 -6.32 10.71
CA ASP A 43 19.93 -6.57 9.45
C ASP A 43 19.39 -5.25 8.89
N ILE A 44 20.15 -4.63 7.99
CA ILE A 44 19.84 -3.32 7.44
C ILE A 44 19.61 -3.36 5.92
N GLN A 45 18.73 -2.49 5.46
CA GLN A 45 18.61 -2.11 4.05
C GLN A 45 18.96 -0.64 3.91
N THR A 46 20.03 -0.35 3.16
CA THR A 46 20.49 1.01 2.92
C THR A 46 19.86 1.63 1.67
N CYS A 47 19.60 2.92 1.73
CA CYS A 47 19.08 3.72 0.61
C CYS A 47 19.43 5.21 0.84
N SER A 48 19.06 6.08 -0.10
CA SER A 48 19.19 7.53 0.13
C SER A 48 18.20 8.01 1.20
N THR A 49 18.49 9.14 1.82
CA THR A 49 17.60 9.77 2.82
C THR A 49 16.19 10.02 2.24
N LYS A 50 16.11 10.47 0.99
CA LYS A 50 14.84 10.69 0.28
C LYS A 50 14.04 9.41 0.07
N GLU A 51 14.72 8.32 -0.29
CA GLU A 51 14.07 7.00 -0.45
C GLU A 51 13.57 6.48 0.89
N ALA A 52 14.33 6.63 1.98
CA ALA A 52 13.91 6.21 3.31
C ALA A 52 12.65 6.97 3.79
N GLU A 53 12.57 8.29 3.53
CA GLU A 53 11.35 9.07 3.77
C GLU A 53 10.16 8.56 2.93
N LEU A 54 10.38 8.31 1.64
CA LEU A 54 9.33 7.77 0.75
C LEU A 54 8.88 6.38 1.18
N ILE A 55 9.79 5.51 1.61
CA ILE A 55 9.46 4.18 2.14
C ILE A 55 8.51 4.30 3.34
N LYS A 56 8.81 5.21 4.28
CA LYS A 56 7.92 5.45 5.44
C LYS A 56 6.55 5.96 5.03
N MET A 57 6.51 6.96 4.15
CA MET A 57 5.25 7.53 3.65
C MET A 57 4.45 6.49 2.87
N TYR A 58 5.10 5.72 2.01
CA TYR A 58 4.45 4.68 1.21
C TYR A 58 3.83 3.60 2.10
N SER A 59 4.59 3.07 3.06
CA SER A 59 4.13 2.04 3.99
C SER A 59 2.88 2.47 4.77
N ASN A 60 2.91 3.67 5.35
CA ASN A 60 1.79 4.18 6.13
C ASN A 60 0.55 4.43 5.25
N ASN A 61 0.71 5.03 4.08
CA ASN A 61 -0.42 5.32 3.18
C ASN A 61 -0.99 4.05 2.53
N LEU A 62 -0.17 3.03 2.30
CA LEU A 62 -0.65 1.71 1.90
C LEU A 62 -1.57 1.10 2.98
N ASN A 63 -1.20 1.22 4.26
CA ASN A 63 -2.04 0.76 5.37
C ASN A 63 -3.33 1.57 5.47
N VAL A 64 -3.28 2.90 5.33
CA VAL A 64 -4.48 3.77 5.28
C VAL A 64 -5.42 3.31 4.17
N THR A 65 -4.89 3.04 2.97
CA THR A 65 -5.67 2.57 1.83
C THR A 65 -6.32 1.22 2.10
N LYS A 66 -5.57 0.26 2.66
CA LYS A 66 -6.10 -1.06 3.04
C LYS A 66 -7.23 -0.96 4.07
N ILE A 67 -7.06 -0.11 5.08
CA ILE A 67 -8.08 0.11 6.12
C ILE A 67 -9.34 0.73 5.51
N ALA A 68 -9.19 1.77 4.70
CA ALA A 68 -10.31 2.42 4.05
C ALA A 68 -11.06 1.46 3.12
N PHE A 69 -10.33 0.69 2.31
CA PHE A 69 -10.91 -0.34 1.43
C PHE A 69 -11.68 -1.39 2.23
N ALA A 70 -11.10 -1.92 3.30
CA ALA A 70 -11.75 -2.90 4.17
C ALA A 70 -13.06 -2.38 4.78
N ASN A 71 -13.09 -1.11 5.21
CA ASN A 71 -14.29 -0.50 5.78
C ASN A 71 -15.41 -0.34 4.73
N VAL A 72 -15.08 0.05 3.48
CA VAL A 72 -16.10 0.12 2.41
C VAL A 72 -16.69 -1.26 2.13
N PHE A 73 -15.89 -2.31 2.11
CA PHE A 73 -16.38 -3.68 1.90
C PHE A 73 -17.11 -4.24 3.11
N TYR A 74 -16.80 -3.79 4.33
CA TYR A 74 -17.60 -4.08 5.52
C TYR A 74 -19.01 -3.51 5.38
N ASP A 75 -19.13 -2.22 5.06
CA ASP A 75 -20.41 -1.55 4.86
C ASP A 75 -21.24 -2.21 3.75
N LEU A 76 -20.59 -2.60 2.66
CA LEU A 76 -21.24 -3.31 1.57
C LEU A 76 -21.73 -4.70 2.00
N ALA A 77 -20.93 -5.47 2.72
CA ALA A 77 -21.31 -6.78 3.23
C ALA A 77 -22.55 -6.66 4.14
N GLU A 78 -22.55 -5.73 5.09
CA GLU A 78 -23.70 -5.43 5.94
C GLU A 78 -24.94 -5.08 5.11
N SER A 79 -24.82 -4.23 4.09
CA SER A 79 -25.93 -3.77 3.25
C SER A 79 -26.60 -4.89 2.45
N VAL A 80 -25.86 -5.96 2.13
CA VAL A 80 -26.38 -7.12 1.37
C VAL A 80 -26.63 -8.35 2.26
N GLY A 81 -26.45 -8.24 3.60
CA GLY A 81 -26.64 -9.32 4.55
C GLY A 81 -25.58 -10.43 4.48
N ALA A 82 -24.36 -10.10 4.06
CA ALA A 82 -23.23 -11.03 4.02
C ALA A 82 -22.33 -10.90 5.27
N ASP A 83 -21.72 -12.01 5.69
CA ASP A 83 -20.70 -11.97 6.76
C ASP A 83 -19.36 -11.50 6.19
N TYR A 84 -18.94 -10.29 6.59
CA TYR A 84 -17.67 -9.70 6.17
C TYR A 84 -16.45 -10.55 6.54
N ASN A 85 -16.46 -11.27 7.67
CA ASN A 85 -15.31 -12.10 8.06
C ASN A 85 -15.13 -13.28 7.12
N ILE A 86 -16.21 -13.90 6.66
CA ILE A 86 -16.15 -14.96 5.65
C ILE A 86 -15.56 -14.41 4.35
N VAL A 87 -16.01 -13.24 3.90
CA VAL A 87 -15.50 -12.59 2.68
C VAL A 87 -14.02 -12.26 2.83
N LYS A 88 -13.63 -11.59 3.91
CA LYS A 88 -12.24 -11.22 4.20
C LYS A 88 -11.31 -12.44 4.23
N ASP A 89 -11.68 -13.49 4.97
CA ASP A 89 -10.84 -14.68 5.13
C ASP A 89 -10.67 -15.45 3.80
N ALA A 90 -11.69 -15.44 2.94
CA ALA A 90 -11.58 -15.99 1.59
C ALA A 90 -10.65 -15.17 0.69
N VAL A 91 -10.77 -13.85 0.72
CA VAL A 91 -9.89 -12.94 -0.05
C VAL A 91 -8.43 -13.12 0.35
N LEU A 92 -8.12 -13.21 1.64
CA LEU A 92 -6.75 -13.43 2.13
C LEU A 92 -6.12 -14.73 1.65
N LYS A 93 -6.92 -15.73 1.30
CA LYS A 93 -6.44 -17.01 0.74
C LYS A 93 -6.12 -16.94 -0.76
N VAL A 94 -6.73 -16.03 -1.50
CA VAL A 94 -6.57 -15.93 -2.96
C VAL A 94 -5.66 -14.77 -3.40
N GLN A 95 -5.34 -13.85 -2.50
CA GLN A 95 -4.46 -12.72 -2.79
C GLN A 95 -2.99 -13.09 -2.48
N HIS A 96 -2.24 -13.52 -3.50
CA HIS A 96 -0.83 -13.91 -3.34
C HIS A 96 0.14 -13.05 -4.13
N ASP A 97 -0.35 -12.24 -5.07
CA ASP A 97 0.51 -11.57 -6.03
C ASP A 97 0.91 -10.16 -5.56
N GLN A 98 2.21 -9.96 -5.33
CA GLN A 98 2.79 -8.66 -5.00
C GLN A 98 3.18 -7.85 -6.26
N THR A 99 3.12 -8.44 -7.46
CA THR A 99 3.47 -7.76 -8.72
C THR A 99 2.51 -6.61 -9.04
N TYR A 100 1.33 -6.58 -8.43
CA TYR A 100 0.42 -5.43 -8.50
C TYR A 100 0.97 -4.15 -7.85
N LEU A 101 2.09 -4.22 -7.13
CA LEU A 101 2.81 -3.06 -6.60
C LEU A 101 3.90 -2.55 -7.55
N ASP A 102 4.20 -3.27 -8.63
CA ASP A 102 5.22 -2.86 -9.61
C ASP A 102 4.71 -1.72 -10.49
N VAL A 103 5.58 -0.72 -10.71
CA VAL A 103 5.32 0.40 -11.60
C VAL A 103 6.55 0.66 -12.47
N PRO A 104 6.48 0.43 -13.79
CA PRO A 104 5.33 -0.09 -14.54
C PRO A 104 4.97 -1.51 -14.15
N GLY A 105 3.73 -1.91 -14.44
CA GLY A 105 3.26 -3.27 -14.22
C GLY A 105 3.92 -4.30 -15.15
N PRO A 106 3.59 -5.60 -15.03
CA PRO A 106 4.18 -6.68 -15.84
C PRO A 106 3.97 -6.51 -17.35
N ASP A 107 2.97 -5.75 -17.75
CA ASP A 107 2.70 -5.39 -19.15
C ASP A 107 3.52 -4.20 -19.68
N GLY A 108 4.43 -3.66 -18.84
CA GLY A 108 5.25 -2.49 -19.15
C GLY A 108 4.50 -1.16 -19.12
N THR A 109 3.21 -1.14 -18.74
CA THR A 109 2.41 0.08 -18.68
C THR A 109 2.12 0.54 -17.25
N ARG A 110 1.72 1.80 -17.09
CA ARG A 110 1.24 2.32 -15.81
C ARG A 110 -0.29 2.15 -15.71
N GLY A 111 -0.76 2.03 -14.46
CA GLY A 111 -2.18 1.82 -14.20
C GLY A 111 -2.62 0.38 -14.47
N PHE A 112 -3.91 0.16 -14.45
CA PHE A 112 -4.49 -1.16 -14.67
C PHE A 112 -5.34 -1.19 -15.94
N GLY A 113 -5.45 -2.39 -16.53
CA GLY A 113 -6.14 -2.60 -17.80
C GLY A 113 -6.71 -4.01 -17.92
N GLY A 114 -6.76 -4.50 -19.16
CA GLY A 114 -7.39 -5.77 -19.47
C GLY A 114 -8.91 -5.72 -19.40
N LYS A 115 -9.53 -6.89 -19.33
CA LYS A 115 -11.01 -7.01 -19.35
C LYS A 115 -11.62 -7.00 -17.95
N CYS A 116 -10.92 -7.56 -16.95
CA CYS A 116 -11.48 -7.79 -15.62
C CYS A 116 -11.42 -6.56 -14.72
N LEU A 117 -10.23 -5.99 -14.50
CA LEU A 117 -10.05 -4.92 -13.50
C LEU A 117 -10.91 -3.67 -13.77
N PRO A 118 -10.96 -3.11 -15.01
CA PRO A 118 -11.84 -1.98 -15.29
C PRO A 118 -13.33 -2.32 -15.12
N LYS A 119 -13.75 -3.50 -15.61
CA LYS A 119 -15.15 -3.96 -15.52
C LYS A 119 -15.58 -4.10 -14.06
N ASP A 120 -14.74 -4.71 -13.22
CA ASP A 120 -15.07 -4.96 -11.81
C ASP A 120 -15.03 -3.64 -11.00
N LEU A 121 -14.16 -2.69 -11.38
CA LEU A 121 -14.20 -1.34 -10.82
C LEU A 121 -15.51 -0.61 -11.16
N ASP A 122 -15.98 -0.70 -12.39
CA ASP A 122 -17.25 -0.09 -12.76
C ASP A 122 -18.43 -0.78 -12.05
N PHE A 123 -18.37 -2.10 -11.89
CA PHE A 123 -19.37 -2.88 -11.16
C PHE A 123 -19.46 -2.48 -9.70
N ILE A 124 -18.31 -2.36 -8.98
CA ILE A 124 -18.32 -1.94 -7.56
C ILE A 124 -18.85 -0.50 -7.41
N ILE A 125 -18.50 0.43 -8.30
CA ILE A 125 -19.03 1.80 -8.29
C ILE A 125 -20.56 1.78 -8.36
N ALA A 126 -21.13 1.04 -9.31
CA ALA A 126 -22.58 0.93 -9.48
C ALA A 126 -23.25 0.25 -8.28
N THR A 127 -22.60 -0.79 -7.72
CA THR A 127 -23.12 -1.52 -6.55
C THR A 127 -23.15 -0.63 -5.30
N LEU A 128 -22.09 0.12 -5.02
CA LEU A 128 -22.03 1.05 -3.90
C LEU A 128 -23.09 2.15 -4.05
N GLU A 129 -23.25 2.69 -5.26
CA GLU A 129 -24.27 3.70 -5.55
C GLU A 129 -25.69 3.18 -5.31
N ALA A 130 -25.99 1.96 -5.77
CA ALA A 130 -27.30 1.32 -5.57
C ALA A 130 -27.62 1.05 -4.09
N ASN A 131 -26.60 0.88 -3.24
CA ASN A 131 -26.74 0.66 -1.79
C ASN A 131 -26.57 1.95 -0.96
N ASN A 132 -26.51 3.14 -1.58
CA ASN A 132 -26.29 4.44 -0.94
C ASN A 132 -24.98 4.52 -0.13
N ILE A 133 -23.94 3.78 -0.55
CA ILE A 133 -22.59 3.84 0.02
C ILE A 133 -21.73 4.77 -0.83
N ASN A 134 -20.85 5.54 -0.17
CA ASN A 134 -19.99 6.50 -0.87
C ASN A 134 -18.99 5.79 -1.80
N GLN A 135 -19.10 6.06 -3.11
CA GLN A 135 -18.27 5.47 -4.17
C GLN A 135 -17.20 6.41 -4.72
N ASN A 136 -17.04 7.61 -4.15
CA ASN A 136 -16.15 8.65 -4.68
C ASN A 136 -14.68 8.20 -4.78
N TRP A 137 -14.22 7.40 -3.82
CA TRP A 137 -12.86 6.86 -3.84
C TRP A 137 -12.61 5.99 -5.08
N PHE A 138 -13.53 5.08 -5.41
CA PHE A 138 -13.43 4.23 -6.60
C PHE A 138 -13.58 5.03 -7.91
N LYS A 139 -14.48 6.02 -7.93
CA LYS A 139 -14.60 6.96 -9.06
C LYS A 139 -13.28 7.71 -9.28
N HIS A 140 -12.64 8.16 -8.21
CA HIS A 140 -11.34 8.84 -8.30
C HIS A 140 -10.21 7.91 -8.80
N ILE A 141 -10.14 6.67 -8.33
CA ILE A 141 -9.20 5.67 -8.84
C ILE A 141 -9.38 5.48 -10.35
N ARG A 142 -10.61 5.40 -10.83
CA ARG A 142 -10.92 5.29 -12.27
C ARG A 142 -10.38 6.47 -13.07
N GLU A 143 -10.56 7.68 -12.57
CA GLU A 143 -10.06 8.90 -13.25
C GLU A 143 -8.52 8.96 -13.22
N LEU A 144 -7.89 8.62 -12.11
CA LEU A 144 -6.42 8.53 -12.02
C LEU A 144 -5.88 7.53 -13.04
N ASN A 145 -6.53 6.36 -13.17
CA ASN A 145 -6.11 5.33 -14.12
C ASN A 145 -6.14 5.82 -15.57
N LYS A 146 -7.18 6.58 -15.97
CA LYS A 146 -7.23 7.21 -17.28
C LYS A 146 -6.04 8.15 -17.53
N GLY A 147 -5.68 8.95 -16.53
CA GLY A 147 -4.55 9.86 -16.61
C GLY A 147 -3.20 9.15 -16.75
N TRP A 148 -3.02 8.00 -16.12
CA TRP A 148 -1.78 7.21 -16.25
C TRP A 148 -1.65 6.57 -17.63
N LYS A 149 -2.72 6.06 -18.21
CA LYS A 149 -2.72 5.41 -19.53
C LYS A 149 -2.57 6.37 -20.71
N GLN A 150 -2.85 7.66 -20.53
CA GLN A 150 -2.70 8.67 -21.58
C GLN A 150 -1.27 9.21 -21.74
N LYS A 151 -0.38 8.88 -20.80
CA LYS A 151 0.99 9.44 -20.74
C LYS A 151 2.08 8.56 -21.38
N TYR A 152 1.70 7.42 -21.98
CA TYR A 152 2.64 6.47 -22.62
C TYR A 152 2.08 5.94 -23.95
#